data_861eb5373c2660fdbab1c67607294dbf
#
_entry.id   861eb5373c2660fdbab1c67607294dbf
#
_cell.length_a   1.000
_cell.length_b   1.000
_cell.length_c   1.000
_cell.angle_alpha   90.00
_cell.angle_beta   90.00
_cell.angle_gamma   90.00
#
_symmetry.space_group_name_H-M   'P 1'
#
loop_
_entity.id
_entity.type
_entity.pdbx_description
1 polymer ?
#
loop_
_entity_poly.entity_id
_entity_poly.type
_entity_poly.pdbx_seq_one_letter_code
_entity_poly.pdbx_strand_id
1 'polypeptide(L)'
;VIVCQVNEDLVLVDGAHRLEEAISQGLPSVEAVVFEGSMVDVLAKNLFLDHTRGKTPVSDMVRVIGALFTEYNLDPDQIREKTGLTRDYIEKLVRISQTSPSVQQALDEGVIGVGHAFELSRLPYAVQQEEIIAKHQVWRFTVKELHDQIDQVLIEMQAIAEEGPPTAVTEPRPIAKYHCEGCKQEVEPRYLRPVMLCPDCFGGVWRLAKAREPIDVESSGEHLQTVEGER
;
A
#
# COMPACT_ATOMS: atom_id res chain seq x y z
N VAL A 1 14.77 -23.81 26.09
CA VAL A 1 14.71 -22.49 25.43
C VAL A 1 16.09 -22.09 24.91
N ILE A 2 16.18 -21.11 24.01
CA ILE A 2 17.46 -20.53 23.52
C ILE A 2 17.55 -19.11 24.00
N VAL A 3 18.67 -18.75 24.62
CA VAL A 3 18.90 -17.44 25.24
C VAL A 3 20.25 -16.90 24.79
N CYS A 4 20.27 -15.59 24.48
CA CYS A 4 21.50 -14.86 24.20
C CYS A 4 21.88 -14.01 25.42
N GLN A 5 23.13 -14.09 25.85
CA GLN A 5 23.67 -13.16 26.82
C GLN A 5 24.15 -11.91 26.08
N VAL A 6 23.42 -10.81 26.32
CA VAL A 6 23.73 -9.49 25.75
C VAL A 6 24.18 -8.61 26.93
N ASN A 7 25.46 -8.33 27.04
CA ASN A 7 26.06 -7.70 28.26
C ASN A 7 25.74 -8.50 29.52
N GLU A 8 24.99 -7.89 30.46
CA GLU A 8 24.59 -8.53 31.74
C GLU A 8 23.19 -9.16 31.64
N ASP A 9 22.45 -8.95 30.53
CA ASP A 9 21.08 -9.40 30.37
C ASP A 9 20.98 -10.72 29.60
N LEU A 10 20.00 -11.54 29.95
CA LEU A 10 19.63 -12.74 29.22
C LEU A 10 18.40 -12.45 28.34
N VAL A 11 18.57 -12.46 27.05
CA VAL A 11 17.51 -12.19 26.07
C VAL A 11 17.01 -13.50 25.45
N LEU A 12 15.72 -13.76 25.52
CA LEU A 12 15.11 -14.95 24.92
C LEU A 12 15.13 -14.84 23.40
N VAL A 13 15.71 -15.85 22.74
CA VAL A 13 15.78 -15.95 21.27
C VAL A 13 14.71 -16.89 20.74
N ASP A 14 14.49 -18.01 21.41
CA ASP A 14 13.49 -19.02 21.03
C ASP A 14 12.91 -19.74 22.23
N GLY A 15 11.64 -20.11 22.13
CA GLY A 15 10.93 -20.90 23.13
C GLY A 15 10.04 -20.07 24.05
N ALA A 16 9.51 -18.93 23.61
CA ALA A 16 8.60 -18.09 24.40
C ALA A 16 7.44 -18.90 25.00
N HIS A 17 6.70 -19.65 24.20
CA HIS A 17 5.59 -20.49 24.69
C HIS A 17 6.03 -21.55 25.71
N ARG A 18 7.23 -22.13 25.53
CA ARG A 18 7.77 -23.09 26.54
C ARG A 18 8.09 -22.42 27.87
N LEU A 19 8.61 -21.19 27.80
CA LEU A 19 8.88 -20.39 28.99
C LEU A 19 7.57 -19.96 29.67
N GLU A 20 6.60 -19.49 28.93
CA GLU A 20 5.26 -19.12 29.45
C GLU A 20 4.57 -20.31 30.13
N GLU A 21 4.61 -21.48 29.50
CA GLU A 21 4.03 -22.69 30.05
C GLU A 21 4.76 -23.11 31.36
N ALA A 22 6.09 -23.05 31.39
CA ALA A 22 6.85 -23.35 32.61
C ALA A 22 6.51 -22.39 33.77
N ILE A 23 6.34 -21.09 33.43
CA ILE A 23 5.91 -20.10 34.44
C ILE A 23 4.50 -20.42 34.93
N SER A 24 3.58 -20.75 34.02
CA SER A 24 2.19 -21.10 34.39
C SER A 24 2.09 -22.32 35.29
N GLN A 25 3.00 -23.28 35.11
CA GLN A 25 3.10 -24.49 35.93
C GLN A 25 3.90 -24.27 37.21
N GLY A 26 4.44 -23.08 37.44
CA GLY A 26 5.23 -22.77 38.63
C GLY A 26 6.56 -23.53 38.69
N LEU A 27 7.14 -23.91 37.55
CA LEU A 27 8.44 -24.58 37.52
C LEU A 27 9.55 -23.62 37.95
N PRO A 28 10.47 -24.05 38.81
CA PRO A 28 11.51 -23.20 39.39
C PRO A 28 12.61 -22.83 38.39
N SER A 29 12.75 -23.60 37.30
CA SER A 29 13.76 -23.39 36.28
C SER A 29 13.37 -24.09 34.98
N VAL A 30 13.96 -23.62 33.87
CA VAL A 30 13.87 -24.24 32.53
C VAL A 30 15.28 -24.48 31.99
N GLU A 31 15.46 -25.55 31.24
CA GLU A 31 16.72 -25.79 30.55
C GLU A 31 16.89 -24.76 29.42
N ALA A 32 18.06 -24.15 29.33
CA ALA A 32 18.39 -23.16 28.34
C ALA A 32 19.74 -23.43 27.69
N VAL A 33 19.80 -23.27 26.39
CA VAL A 33 21.06 -23.14 25.63
C VAL A 33 21.42 -21.67 25.62
N VAL A 34 22.55 -21.31 26.21
CA VAL A 34 23.02 -19.92 26.30
C VAL A 34 24.17 -19.73 25.31
N PHE A 35 24.15 -18.64 24.58
CA PHE A 35 25.27 -18.16 23.76
C PHE A 35 25.49 -16.66 24.02
N GLU A 36 26.70 -16.18 23.77
CA GLU A 36 27.06 -14.77 23.89
C GLU A 36 26.88 -14.07 22.54
N GLY A 37 26.38 -12.84 22.57
CA GLY A 37 26.15 -12.07 21.33
C GLY A 37 25.58 -10.68 21.59
N SER A 38 25.18 -10.02 20.51
CA SER A 38 24.54 -8.73 20.48
C SER A 38 23.04 -8.86 20.17
N MET A 39 22.29 -7.74 20.25
CA MET A 39 20.89 -7.71 19.78
C MET A 39 20.74 -8.07 18.31
N VAL A 40 21.74 -7.74 17.49
CA VAL A 40 21.80 -8.17 16.08
C VAL A 40 21.80 -9.69 15.97
N ASP A 41 22.58 -10.38 16.82
CA ASP A 41 22.66 -11.85 16.81
C ASP A 41 21.36 -12.48 17.33
N VAL A 42 20.68 -11.83 18.28
CA VAL A 42 19.34 -12.22 18.73
C VAL A 42 18.33 -12.18 17.59
N LEU A 43 18.24 -11.02 16.90
CA LEU A 43 17.29 -10.82 15.78
C LEU A 43 17.57 -11.77 14.62
N ALA A 44 18.84 -11.87 14.20
CA ALA A 44 19.24 -12.74 13.11
C ALA A 44 19.00 -14.23 13.42
N LYS A 45 19.30 -14.67 14.65
CA LYS A 45 19.10 -16.05 15.06
C LYS A 45 17.62 -16.40 15.20
N ASN A 46 16.81 -15.51 15.75
CA ASN A 46 15.36 -15.68 15.81
C ASN A 46 14.77 -15.82 14.40
N LEU A 47 15.11 -14.89 13.50
CA LEU A 47 14.67 -14.92 12.11
C LEU A 47 15.08 -16.24 11.40
N PHE A 48 16.33 -16.68 11.58
CA PHE A 48 16.84 -17.92 11.00
C PHE A 48 16.05 -19.15 11.51
N LEU A 49 15.79 -19.22 12.82
CA LEU A 49 15.07 -20.36 13.43
C LEU A 49 13.62 -20.41 12.95
N ASP A 50 12.95 -19.27 12.88
CA ASP A 50 11.57 -19.19 12.41
C ASP A 50 11.45 -19.46 10.90
N HIS A 51 12.39 -18.94 10.12
CA HIS A 51 12.44 -19.19 8.67
C HIS A 51 12.64 -20.68 8.36
N THR A 52 13.55 -21.36 9.07
CA THR A 52 13.80 -22.80 8.88
C THR A 52 12.59 -23.66 9.28
N ARG A 53 11.74 -23.18 10.16
CA ARG A 53 10.48 -23.83 10.56
C ARG A 53 9.32 -23.54 9.63
N GLY A 54 9.51 -22.64 8.65
CA GLY A 54 8.45 -22.22 7.70
C GLY A 54 7.31 -21.46 8.36
N LYS A 55 7.54 -20.80 9.48
CA LYS A 55 6.51 -20.13 10.29
C LYS A 55 6.59 -18.61 10.29
N THR A 56 7.61 -18.02 9.67
CA THR A 56 7.81 -16.56 9.70
C THR A 56 6.86 -15.88 8.74
N PRO A 57 5.93 -15.05 9.20
CA PRO A 57 5.21 -14.13 8.34
C PRO A 57 6.21 -13.24 7.60
N VAL A 58 5.94 -12.93 6.34
CA VAL A 58 6.86 -12.13 5.55
C VAL A 58 6.99 -10.72 6.08
N SER A 59 5.93 -10.18 6.64
CA SER A 59 5.92 -8.88 7.33
C SER A 59 6.92 -8.82 8.48
N ASP A 60 7.02 -9.88 9.27
CA ASP A 60 8.03 -9.97 10.33
C ASP A 60 9.45 -10.01 9.77
N MET A 61 9.65 -10.71 8.66
CA MET A 61 10.93 -10.71 7.95
C MET A 61 11.30 -9.30 7.45
N VAL A 62 10.34 -8.58 6.85
CA VAL A 62 10.53 -7.19 6.40
C VAL A 62 10.93 -6.30 7.57
N ARG A 63 10.24 -6.44 8.71
CA ARG A 63 10.50 -5.64 9.92
C ARG A 63 11.89 -5.91 10.49
N VAL A 64 12.26 -7.18 10.65
CA VAL A 64 13.57 -7.55 11.20
C VAL A 64 14.70 -7.16 10.26
N ILE A 65 14.60 -7.45 8.96
CA ILE A 65 15.63 -7.08 7.98
C ILE A 65 15.73 -5.55 7.85
N GLY A 66 14.60 -4.85 7.87
CA GLY A 66 14.56 -3.39 7.88
C GLY A 66 15.29 -2.81 9.10
N ALA A 67 15.05 -3.33 10.30
CA ALA A 67 15.74 -2.91 11.52
C ALA A 67 17.24 -3.19 11.45
N LEU A 68 17.65 -4.39 11.01
CA LEU A 68 19.08 -4.71 10.84
C LEU A 68 19.79 -3.75 9.88
N PHE A 69 19.11 -3.32 8.81
CA PHE A 69 19.65 -2.38 7.85
C PHE A 69 19.66 -0.94 8.38
N THR A 70 18.54 -0.43 8.93
CA THR A 70 18.38 0.99 9.28
C THR A 70 18.89 1.34 10.69
N GLU A 71 18.60 0.50 11.69
CA GLU A 71 18.92 0.78 13.09
C GLU A 71 20.33 0.31 13.45
N TYR A 72 20.73 -0.86 12.91
CA TYR A 72 22.04 -1.45 13.19
C TYR A 72 23.06 -1.19 12.10
N ASN A 73 22.68 -0.49 10.99
CA ASN A 73 23.55 -0.11 9.88
C ASN A 73 24.32 -1.29 9.25
N LEU A 74 23.71 -2.46 9.18
CA LEU A 74 24.31 -3.61 8.51
C LEU A 74 24.03 -3.53 7.01
N ASP A 75 25.07 -3.84 6.23
CA ASP A 75 24.89 -4.00 4.79
C ASP A 75 24.25 -5.36 4.43
N PRO A 76 23.72 -5.53 3.21
CA PRO A 76 23.09 -6.78 2.80
C PRO A 76 23.95 -8.02 2.88
N ASP A 77 25.28 -7.91 2.73
CA ASP A 77 26.20 -9.05 2.84
C ASP A 77 26.39 -9.47 4.32
N GLN A 78 26.49 -8.51 5.21
CA GLN A 78 26.54 -8.77 6.66
C GLN A 78 25.23 -9.41 7.16
N ILE A 79 24.08 -8.92 6.66
CA ILE A 79 22.78 -9.52 6.98
C ILE A 79 22.71 -10.95 6.45
N ARG A 80 23.20 -11.21 5.23
CA ARG A 80 23.27 -12.55 4.64
C ARG A 80 24.06 -13.53 5.51
N GLU A 81 25.25 -13.11 5.97
CA GLU A 81 26.11 -13.94 6.80
C GLU A 81 25.42 -14.35 8.12
N LYS A 82 24.64 -13.43 8.70
CA LYS A 82 23.96 -13.67 9.98
C LYS A 82 22.64 -14.43 9.84
N THR A 83 21.90 -14.24 8.73
CA THR A 83 20.56 -14.80 8.56
C THR A 83 20.50 -16.01 7.64
N GLY A 84 21.52 -16.23 6.79
CA GLY A 84 21.53 -17.28 5.77
C GLY A 84 20.59 -17.02 4.58
N LEU A 85 19.93 -15.87 4.52
CA LEU A 85 19.10 -15.49 3.39
C LEU A 85 19.95 -15.08 2.18
N THR A 86 19.39 -15.17 0.96
CA THR A 86 20.09 -14.71 -0.23
C THR A 86 20.14 -13.19 -0.27
N ARG A 87 21.22 -12.63 -0.82
CA ARG A 87 21.40 -11.17 -0.95
C ARG A 87 20.24 -10.51 -1.69
N ASP A 88 19.83 -11.08 -2.83
CA ASP A 88 18.72 -10.54 -3.63
C ASP A 88 17.40 -10.47 -2.84
N TYR A 89 17.17 -11.47 -1.99
CA TYR A 89 15.98 -11.48 -1.16
C TYR A 89 16.05 -10.43 -0.03
N ILE A 90 17.22 -10.27 0.58
CA ILE A 90 17.47 -9.21 1.59
C ILE A 90 17.25 -7.84 0.97
N GLU A 91 17.81 -7.56 -0.21
CA GLU A 91 17.65 -6.27 -0.89
C GLU A 91 16.16 -5.98 -1.20
N LYS A 92 15.37 -7.00 -1.57
CA LYS A 92 13.92 -6.85 -1.73
C LYS A 92 13.23 -6.50 -0.41
N LEU A 93 13.56 -7.19 0.67
CA LEU A 93 12.96 -6.93 1.98
C LEU A 93 13.33 -5.54 2.51
N VAL A 94 14.59 -5.11 2.31
CA VAL A 94 15.04 -3.75 2.65
C VAL A 94 14.25 -2.70 1.87
N ARG A 95 14.03 -2.87 0.57
CA ARG A 95 13.20 -1.93 -0.21
C ARG A 95 11.76 -1.89 0.30
N ILE A 96 11.17 -3.04 0.61
CA ILE A 96 9.82 -3.10 1.16
C ILE A 96 9.72 -2.41 2.52
N SER A 97 10.74 -2.56 3.39
CA SER A 97 10.75 -1.92 4.71
C SER A 97 10.75 -0.38 4.64
N GLN A 98 11.15 0.19 3.51
CA GLN A 98 11.18 1.63 3.25
C GLN A 98 9.90 2.16 2.59
N THR A 99 8.92 1.30 2.33
CA THR A 99 7.63 1.73 1.77
C THR A 99 6.74 2.40 2.81
N SER A 100 5.65 3.02 2.34
CA SER A 100 4.67 3.66 3.23
C SER A 100 4.06 2.68 4.25
N PRO A 101 3.60 3.17 5.39
CA PRO A 101 2.89 2.36 6.38
C PRO A 101 1.70 1.60 5.79
N SER A 102 1.01 2.18 4.81
CA SER A 102 -0.12 1.55 4.12
C SER A 102 0.28 0.27 3.36
N VAL A 103 1.46 0.26 2.73
CA VAL A 103 2.00 -0.94 2.06
C VAL A 103 2.34 -2.02 3.09
N GLN A 104 2.98 -1.62 4.19
CA GLN A 104 3.34 -2.56 5.26
C GLN A 104 2.10 -3.16 5.92
N GLN A 105 1.09 -2.34 6.20
CA GLN A 105 -0.19 -2.81 6.72
C GLN A 105 -0.89 -3.77 5.76
N ALA A 106 -0.96 -3.44 4.46
CA ALA A 106 -1.57 -4.31 3.46
C ALA A 106 -0.84 -5.66 3.32
N LEU A 107 0.48 -5.68 3.57
CA LEU A 107 1.28 -6.89 3.63
C LEU A 107 0.99 -7.70 4.90
N ASP A 108 0.88 -7.05 6.07
CA ASP A 108 0.53 -7.67 7.36
C ASP A 108 -0.85 -8.32 7.31
N GLU A 109 -1.83 -7.64 6.70
CA GLU A 109 -3.19 -8.12 6.52
C GLU A 109 -3.33 -9.19 5.43
N GLY A 110 -2.26 -9.46 4.67
CA GLY A 110 -2.26 -10.43 3.56
C GLY A 110 -3.07 -9.96 2.35
N VAL A 111 -3.41 -8.68 2.26
CA VAL A 111 -4.08 -8.07 1.10
C VAL A 111 -3.17 -8.11 -0.13
N ILE A 112 -1.87 -7.89 0.09
CA ILE A 112 -0.82 -7.97 -0.92
C ILE A 112 0.26 -8.96 -0.49
N GLY A 113 0.93 -9.60 -1.45
CA GLY A 113 2.11 -10.43 -1.20
C GLY A 113 3.41 -9.66 -1.41
N VAL A 114 4.55 -10.31 -1.08
CA VAL A 114 5.92 -9.75 -1.22
C VAL A 114 6.17 -9.18 -2.62
N GLY A 115 5.76 -9.90 -3.66
CA GLY A 115 5.94 -9.46 -5.05
C GLY A 115 5.25 -8.12 -5.32
N HIS A 116 4.02 -7.95 -4.83
CA HIS A 116 3.27 -6.70 -4.96
C HIS A 116 3.93 -5.58 -4.15
N ALA A 117 4.32 -5.84 -2.89
CA ALA A 117 4.99 -4.86 -2.04
C ALA A 117 6.34 -4.42 -2.64
N PHE A 118 7.07 -5.34 -3.25
CA PHE A 118 8.31 -5.01 -3.95
C PHE A 118 8.08 -4.11 -5.17
N GLU A 119 7.05 -4.38 -5.98
CA GLU A 119 6.70 -3.49 -7.09
C GLU A 119 6.29 -2.11 -6.58
N LEU A 120 5.45 -2.04 -5.53
CA LEU A 120 5.06 -0.78 -4.90
C LEU A 120 6.26 0.03 -4.36
N SER A 121 7.34 -0.63 -3.94
CA SER A 121 8.56 0.05 -3.49
C SER A 121 9.28 0.87 -4.58
N ARG A 122 8.91 0.70 -5.85
CA ARG A 122 9.41 1.48 -6.98
C ARG A 122 8.78 2.87 -7.08
N LEU A 123 7.62 3.06 -6.45
CA LEU A 123 6.93 4.35 -6.42
C LEU A 123 7.50 5.23 -5.30
N PRO A 124 7.94 6.46 -5.63
CA PRO A 124 8.62 7.32 -4.67
C PRO A 124 7.68 7.99 -3.64
N TYR A 125 6.39 8.08 -3.94
CA TYR A 125 5.45 8.80 -3.08
C TYR A 125 4.41 7.88 -2.45
N ALA A 126 4.18 8.05 -1.15
CA ALA A 126 3.21 7.28 -0.37
C ALA A 126 1.79 7.34 -0.96
N VAL A 127 1.37 8.52 -1.43
CA VAL A 127 0.03 8.71 -2.03
C VAL A 127 -0.19 7.81 -3.25
N GLN A 128 0.83 7.63 -4.08
CA GLN A 128 0.76 6.76 -5.26
C GLN A 128 0.67 5.28 -4.85
N GLN A 129 1.43 4.89 -3.82
CA GLN A 129 1.37 3.54 -3.26
C GLN A 129 -0.02 3.23 -2.73
N GLU A 130 -0.63 4.16 -1.99
CA GLU A 130 -2.00 4.05 -1.45
C GLU A 130 -3.05 3.94 -2.55
N GLU A 131 -2.96 4.77 -3.58
CA GLU A 131 -3.87 4.73 -4.73
C GLU A 131 -3.83 3.37 -5.44
N ILE A 132 -2.64 2.83 -5.66
CA ILE A 132 -2.47 1.52 -6.29
C ILE A 132 -2.98 0.39 -5.39
N ILE A 133 -2.77 0.46 -4.07
CA ILE A 133 -3.33 -0.51 -3.12
C ILE A 133 -4.87 -0.50 -3.19
N ALA A 134 -5.48 0.69 -3.19
CA ALA A 134 -6.93 0.81 -3.31
C ALA A 134 -7.46 0.20 -4.63
N LYS A 135 -6.76 0.43 -5.74
CA LYS A 135 -7.07 -0.21 -7.02
C LYS A 135 -6.90 -1.74 -6.94
N HIS A 136 -5.83 -2.21 -6.31
CA HIS A 136 -5.57 -3.65 -6.16
C HIS A 136 -6.66 -4.35 -5.32
N GLN A 137 -7.21 -3.72 -4.30
CA GLN A 137 -8.30 -4.28 -3.51
C GLN A 137 -9.55 -4.59 -4.35
N VAL A 138 -9.81 -3.78 -5.38
CA VAL A 138 -10.96 -3.94 -6.28
C VAL A 138 -10.63 -4.92 -7.43
N TRP A 139 -9.50 -4.72 -8.11
CA TRP A 139 -9.17 -5.39 -9.37
C TRP A 139 -8.30 -6.64 -9.21
N ARG A 140 -7.71 -6.86 -8.02
CA ARG A 140 -6.87 -8.03 -7.70
C ARG A 140 -5.78 -8.27 -8.75
N PHE A 141 -4.97 -7.25 -9.04
CA PHE A 141 -3.86 -7.35 -9.99
C PHE A 141 -2.90 -8.49 -9.66
N THR A 142 -2.45 -9.19 -10.67
CA THR A 142 -1.26 -10.03 -10.57
C THR A 142 -0.01 -9.16 -10.41
N VAL A 143 1.10 -9.74 -9.95
CA VAL A 143 2.37 -9.01 -9.82
C VAL A 143 2.79 -8.39 -11.17
N LYS A 144 2.54 -9.10 -12.28
CA LYS A 144 2.87 -8.61 -13.63
C LYS A 144 2.00 -7.41 -14.03
N GLU A 145 0.69 -7.51 -13.84
CA GLU A 145 -0.22 -6.38 -14.14
C GLU A 145 0.10 -5.17 -13.28
N LEU A 146 0.47 -5.39 -12.01
CA LEU A 146 0.90 -4.32 -11.12
C LEU A 146 2.21 -3.68 -11.61
N HIS A 147 3.17 -4.49 -12.07
CA HIS A 147 4.40 -4.02 -12.66
C HIS A 147 4.12 -3.09 -13.86
N ASP A 148 3.28 -3.53 -14.79
CA ASP A 148 2.91 -2.76 -15.99
C ASP A 148 2.21 -1.44 -15.61
N GLN A 149 1.35 -1.44 -14.58
CA GLN A 149 0.69 -0.23 -14.05
C GLN A 149 1.71 0.74 -13.43
N ILE A 150 2.66 0.24 -12.67
CA ILE A 150 3.70 1.06 -12.04
C ILE A 150 4.64 1.65 -13.08
N ASP A 151 5.02 0.88 -14.10
CA ASP A 151 5.81 1.38 -15.23
C ASP A 151 5.12 2.55 -15.93
N GLN A 152 3.81 2.44 -16.15
CA GLN A 152 3.03 3.53 -16.74
C GLN A 152 3.08 4.81 -15.87
N VAL A 153 2.88 4.67 -14.57
CA VAL A 153 2.97 5.80 -13.62
C VAL A 153 4.36 6.44 -13.63
N LEU A 154 5.42 5.63 -13.65
CA LEU A 154 6.79 6.13 -13.67
C LEU A 154 7.11 6.87 -14.98
N ILE A 155 6.63 6.38 -16.13
CA ILE A 155 6.77 7.05 -17.43
C ILE A 155 6.05 8.40 -17.41
N GLU A 156 4.82 8.46 -16.91
CA GLU A 156 4.05 9.71 -16.81
C GLU A 156 4.76 10.73 -15.89
N MET A 157 5.33 10.26 -14.77
CA MET A 157 6.10 11.12 -13.86
C MET A 157 7.37 11.68 -14.53
N GLN A 158 8.09 10.87 -15.30
CA GLN A 158 9.28 11.32 -16.02
C GLN A 158 8.91 12.36 -17.08
N ALA A 159 7.84 12.15 -17.83
CA ALA A 159 7.35 13.10 -18.83
C ALA A 159 7.02 14.47 -18.18
N ILE A 160 6.35 14.47 -17.01
CA ILE A 160 6.06 15.70 -16.26
C ILE A 160 7.34 16.38 -15.77
N ALA A 161 8.34 15.60 -15.33
CA ALA A 161 9.61 16.14 -14.84
C ALA A 161 10.47 16.76 -15.96
N GLU A 162 10.42 16.19 -17.16
CA GLU A 162 11.16 16.68 -18.35
C GLU A 162 10.50 17.95 -18.93
N GLU A 163 9.18 18.07 -18.87
CA GLU A 163 8.47 19.27 -19.33
C GLU A 163 8.75 20.49 -18.42
N GLY A 164 9.34 20.30 -17.23
CA GLY A 164 9.58 21.33 -16.23
C GLY A 164 8.28 21.84 -15.57
N PRO A 165 8.36 22.64 -14.50
CA PRO A 165 7.18 23.29 -13.96
C PRO A 165 6.58 24.14 -15.08
N PRO A 166 5.26 24.12 -15.32
CA PRO A 166 4.64 24.86 -16.42
C PRO A 166 5.06 26.31 -16.33
N THR A 167 6.06 26.67 -17.15
CA THR A 167 6.50 28.04 -17.32
C THR A 167 5.42 28.77 -18.07
N ALA A 168 4.84 29.73 -17.40
CA ALA A 168 3.84 30.64 -17.88
C ALA A 168 2.42 30.07 -18.01
N VAL A 169 1.58 30.80 -17.35
CA VAL A 169 0.17 31.00 -17.61
C VAL A 169 -0.20 30.53 -19.03
N THR A 170 -0.38 29.22 -19.17
CA THR A 170 -1.10 28.70 -20.32
C THR A 170 -2.49 29.28 -20.15
N GLU A 171 -2.93 30.07 -21.11
CA GLU A 171 -4.31 30.52 -21.18
C GLU A 171 -5.20 29.35 -20.79
N PRO A 172 -6.15 29.53 -19.85
CA PRO A 172 -6.98 28.44 -19.38
C PRO A 172 -7.52 27.73 -20.62
N ARG A 173 -7.19 26.44 -20.79
CA ARG A 173 -7.72 25.63 -21.89
C ARG A 173 -9.23 25.86 -21.89
N PRO A 174 -9.83 26.23 -23.01
CA PRO A 174 -11.26 26.48 -23.02
C PRO A 174 -11.95 25.24 -22.46
N ILE A 175 -12.67 25.42 -21.36
CA ILE A 175 -13.40 24.33 -20.72
C ILE A 175 -14.33 23.78 -21.79
N ALA A 176 -14.17 22.49 -22.13
CA ALA A 176 -15.02 21.85 -23.12
C ALA A 176 -16.48 22.04 -22.67
N LYS A 177 -17.25 22.74 -23.49
CA LYS A 177 -18.66 22.94 -23.21
C LYS A 177 -19.44 21.81 -23.86
N TYR A 178 -20.31 21.21 -23.08
CA TYR A 178 -21.19 20.15 -23.54
C TYR A 178 -22.61 20.69 -23.65
N HIS A 179 -23.38 20.19 -24.60
CA HIS A 179 -24.78 20.52 -24.70
C HIS A 179 -25.62 19.45 -23.99
N CYS A 180 -26.47 19.86 -23.07
CA CYS A 180 -27.42 18.96 -22.45
C CYS A 180 -28.37 18.38 -23.51
N GLU A 181 -28.47 17.06 -23.61
CA GLU A 181 -29.37 16.41 -24.56
C GLU A 181 -30.85 16.66 -24.27
N GLY A 182 -31.20 17.01 -23.04
CA GLY A 182 -32.59 17.30 -22.64
C GLY A 182 -33.01 18.75 -22.96
N CYS A 183 -32.26 19.76 -22.47
CA CYS A 183 -32.62 21.17 -22.63
C CYS A 183 -31.80 21.91 -23.70
N LYS A 184 -30.81 21.25 -24.30
CA LYS A 184 -29.89 21.81 -25.34
C LYS A 184 -29.03 22.99 -24.88
N GLN A 185 -29.02 23.31 -23.59
CA GLN A 185 -28.17 24.37 -23.05
C GLN A 185 -26.73 23.91 -22.91
N GLU A 186 -25.79 24.86 -23.04
CA GLU A 186 -24.39 24.63 -22.76
C GLU A 186 -24.18 24.38 -21.26
N VAL A 187 -23.50 23.28 -20.90
CA VAL A 187 -23.21 22.86 -19.53
C VAL A 187 -21.73 22.56 -19.38
N GLU A 188 -21.11 23.10 -18.35
CA GLU A 188 -19.74 22.72 -18.01
C GLU A 188 -19.67 21.28 -17.45
N PRO A 189 -18.58 20.52 -17.74
CA PRO A 189 -18.45 19.13 -17.31
C PRO A 189 -18.70 18.90 -15.83
N ARG A 190 -18.35 19.85 -14.96
CA ARG A 190 -18.51 19.78 -13.49
C ARG A 190 -19.96 19.66 -13.03
N TYR A 191 -20.90 20.08 -13.86
CA TYR A 191 -22.34 20.00 -13.57
C TYR A 191 -22.99 18.75 -14.17
N LEU A 192 -22.27 18.00 -15.01
CA LEU A 192 -22.74 16.73 -15.52
C LEU A 192 -22.63 15.64 -14.46
N ARG A 193 -23.67 14.81 -14.35
CA ARG A 193 -23.66 13.67 -13.44
C ARG A 193 -23.61 12.38 -14.26
N PRO A 194 -22.61 11.49 -14.07
CA PRO A 194 -22.63 10.19 -14.70
C PRO A 194 -23.76 9.33 -14.11
N VAL A 195 -24.53 8.71 -14.98
CA VAL A 195 -25.59 7.77 -14.59
C VAL A 195 -25.25 6.40 -15.15
N MET A 196 -25.11 5.40 -14.28
CA MET A 196 -24.86 4.03 -14.70
C MET A 196 -26.19 3.33 -14.95
N LEU A 197 -26.45 3.02 -16.22
CA LEU A 197 -27.66 2.34 -16.67
C LEU A 197 -27.29 1.10 -17.49
N CYS A 198 -28.04 0.02 -17.34
CA CYS A 198 -27.95 -1.09 -18.29
C CYS A 198 -28.47 -0.66 -19.68
N PRO A 199 -28.13 -1.38 -20.77
CA PRO A 199 -28.53 -0.98 -22.14
C PRO A 199 -30.04 -0.73 -22.31
N ASP A 200 -30.89 -1.55 -21.70
CA ASP A 200 -32.35 -1.44 -21.79
C ASP A 200 -32.87 -0.18 -21.08
N CYS A 201 -32.39 0.08 -19.86
CA CYS A 201 -32.73 1.30 -19.12
C CYS A 201 -32.21 2.55 -19.83
N PHE A 202 -30.98 2.50 -20.37
CA PHE A 202 -30.42 3.60 -21.16
C PHE A 202 -31.29 3.92 -22.37
N GLY A 203 -31.69 2.90 -23.15
CA GLY A 203 -32.58 3.07 -24.28
C GLY A 203 -33.93 3.67 -23.92
N GLY A 204 -34.47 3.35 -22.73
CA GLY A 204 -35.69 3.92 -22.18
C GLY A 204 -35.55 5.42 -21.86
N VAL A 205 -34.52 5.76 -21.07
CA VAL A 205 -34.24 7.16 -20.69
C VAL A 205 -33.92 8.02 -21.90
N TRP A 206 -33.15 7.49 -22.87
CA TRP A 206 -32.79 8.17 -24.09
C TRP A 206 -34.03 8.52 -24.95
N ARG A 207 -34.98 7.61 -25.08
CA ARG A 207 -36.25 7.86 -25.79
C ARG A 207 -37.09 8.93 -25.10
N LEU A 208 -37.16 8.90 -23.78
CA LEU A 208 -37.89 9.92 -23.00
C LEU A 208 -37.22 11.29 -23.09
N ALA A 209 -35.88 11.34 -23.05
CA ALA A 209 -35.14 12.60 -23.19
C ALA A 209 -35.33 13.24 -24.58
N LYS A 210 -35.41 12.43 -25.64
CA LYS A 210 -35.67 12.93 -27.00
C LYS A 210 -37.13 13.33 -27.27
N ALA A 211 -38.07 12.74 -26.55
CA ALA A 211 -39.48 13.01 -26.70
C ALA A 211 -39.96 14.24 -25.89
N ARG A 212 -39.17 14.77 -24.98
CA ARG A 212 -39.46 16.00 -24.24
C ARG A 212 -39.19 17.23 -25.12
N GLU A 213 -40.16 18.15 -25.13
CA GLU A 213 -39.90 19.52 -25.58
C GLU A 213 -38.82 20.14 -24.66
N PRO A 214 -37.98 21.07 -25.17
CA PRO A 214 -36.98 21.75 -24.36
C PRO A 214 -37.64 22.34 -23.11
N ILE A 215 -37.09 22.01 -21.92
CA ILE A 215 -37.59 22.60 -20.67
C ILE A 215 -37.24 24.09 -20.72
N ASP A 216 -38.22 24.96 -20.76
CA ASP A 216 -38.03 26.40 -20.58
C ASP A 216 -37.55 26.69 -19.18
N VAL A 217 -36.26 26.97 -19.01
CA VAL A 217 -35.60 27.18 -17.73
C VAL A 217 -35.89 28.57 -17.15
N GLU A 218 -36.46 29.49 -17.93
CA GLU A 218 -36.79 30.83 -17.45
C GLU A 218 -37.89 30.86 -16.38
N SER A 219 -38.71 29.80 -16.23
CA SER A 219 -39.78 29.74 -15.24
C SER A 219 -39.43 29.04 -13.90
N SER A 220 -38.18 28.53 -13.72
CA SER A 220 -37.78 27.75 -12.54
C SER A 220 -36.80 28.50 -11.61
N GLY A 221 -36.84 29.83 -11.62
CA GLY A 221 -35.96 30.70 -10.84
C GLY A 221 -36.21 30.75 -9.32
N GLU A 222 -37.03 29.87 -8.77
CA GLU A 222 -37.28 29.80 -7.32
C GLU A 222 -37.27 28.34 -6.87
N HIS A 223 -36.22 27.91 -6.27
CA HIS A 223 -36.03 26.89 -5.23
C HIS A 223 -34.70 26.11 -5.35
N LEU A 224 -33.64 26.80 -5.02
CA LEU A 224 -32.47 26.13 -4.41
C LEU A 224 -32.25 26.71 -3.02
N GLN A 225 -33.13 26.31 -2.09
CA GLN A 225 -32.82 26.44 -0.68
C GLN A 225 -31.70 25.45 -0.34
N THR A 226 -30.56 26.02 0.03
CA THR A 226 -29.46 25.32 0.71
C THR A 226 -30.00 24.64 1.95
N VAL A 227 -29.99 23.32 1.96
CA VAL A 227 -30.14 22.55 3.20
C VAL A 227 -28.76 22.47 3.84
N GLU A 228 -28.46 23.45 4.69
CA GLU A 228 -27.44 23.29 5.73
C GLU A 228 -28.07 22.35 6.77
N GLY A 229 -27.56 21.14 6.84
CA GLY A 229 -27.92 20.10 7.80
C GLY A 229 -26.82 19.91 8.80
N GLU A 230 -27.02 20.45 10.00
CA GLU A 230 -26.33 20.11 11.23
C GLU A 230 -26.32 18.59 11.49
N ARG A 231 -25.18 18.06 11.80
CA ARG A 231 -24.68 17.22 12.90
C ARG A 231 -23.52 16.34 12.48
#